data_f347a5b2cd2ba961d45cedffd5233886
#
_entry.id   f347a5b2cd2ba961d45cedffd5233886
#
_cell.length_a   1.000
_cell.length_b   1.000
_cell.length_c   1.000
_cell.angle_alpha   90.00
_cell.angle_beta   90.00
_cell.angle_gamma   90.00
#
_symmetry.space_group_name_H-M   'P 1'
#
loop_
_entity.id
_entity.type
_entity.pdbx_description
1 polymer ?
#
loop_
_entity_poly.entity_id
_entity_poly.type
_entity_poly.pdbx_seq_one_letter_code
_entity_poly.pdbx_strand_id
1 'polypeptide(L)'
;MGIPIMRQYTNPDFYLNNRTVFGMKWIFLVECGGRGCGKTRSTQNYLLRKFFKKGKKCVWLRLKEPACRKLLGNDGRDFFDPSIVEYWRLADHKIETKGNSIFIDGREFCRICAISTFYQDKGVAGMSGHVTKRDPENRAAKREIKNVVEKYETIVCDEFNMERSEKRTFDITYAFVNQLETICRLDTNRRVILLGNTLSEASDLLAECFRFIPDKPGIYRLHKKHAVIWSIEDSDKYKEARKNSIAGMLAPEESTFTNEISSDLELVTRKPLGPQTRIIRFAGNKYFAMCGNVVTCQKVSKTSTLPTTTMRPYISGYPYYKERANEIILQAQQRKLEFDKLITLKLFMKEIQLIKGA
;
A
#
# COMPACT_ATOMS: atom_id res chain seq x y z
N MET A 1 6.10 1.97 -35.03
CA MET A 1 5.83 3.27 -34.38
C MET A 1 6.85 3.48 -33.28
N GLY A 2 7.67 4.53 -33.40
CA GLY A 2 8.67 4.88 -32.39
C GLY A 2 7.99 5.30 -31.09
N ILE A 3 8.50 4.78 -29.96
CA ILE A 3 8.01 5.18 -28.64
C ILE A 3 8.43 6.63 -28.45
N PRO A 4 7.49 7.54 -28.20
CA PRO A 4 7.84 8.94 -27.98
C PRO A 4 8.80 9.03 -26.79
N ILE A 5 9.83 9.82 -26.94
CA ILE A 5 10.85 10.04 -25.91
C ILE A 5 10.18 10.82 -24.77
N MET A 6 10.33 10.34 -23.54
CA MET A 6 9.75 10.86 -22.29
C MET A 6 9.97 12.35 -21.96
N ARG A 7 10.46 13.16 -22.90
CA ARG A 7 10.79 14.57 -22.65
C ARG A 7 9.61 15.54 -22.58
N GLN A 8 8.40 15.10 -22.94
CA GLN A 8 7.23 15.98 -23.01
C GLN A 8 6.25 15.85 -21.84
N TYR A 9 6.54 14.98 -20.87
CA TYR A 9 5.60 14.71 -19.82
C TYR A 9 5.98 15.41 -18.57
N THR A 10 5.10 16.28 -18.22
CA THR A 10 5.05 16.91 -16.94
C THR A 10 6.23 17.82 -16.70
N ASN A 11 5.97 18.94 -16.13
CA ASN A 11 6.97 19.74 -15.52
C ASN A 11 7.84 18.80 -14.64
N PRO A 12 9.08 18.47 -15.05
CA PRO A 12 9.91 17.48 -14.34
C PRO A 12 10.20 17.89 -12.90
N ASP A 13 9.95 19.17 -12.58
CA ASP A 13 10.12 19.74 -11.25
C ASP A 13 8.97 19.40 -10.30
N PHE A 14 7.80 18.98 -10.82
CA PHE A 14 6.62 18.71 -10.00
C PHE A 14 6.35 17.23 -9.78
N TYR A 15 6.66 16.39 -10.77
CA TYR A 15 6.22 15.02 -10.76
C TYR A 15 7.34 14.02 -10.61
N LEU A 16 6.97 12.92 -9.98
CA LEU A 16 7.84 11.81 -9.67
C LEU A 16 8.50 11.20 -10.90
N ASN A 17 9.81 11.08 -10.87
CA ASN A 17 10.57 10.26 -11.82
C ASN A 17 10.88 8.90 -11.20
N ASN A 18 9.99 7.95 -11.39
CA ASN A 18 10.14 6.60 -10.83
C ASN A 18 10.94 5.63 -11.73
N ARG A 19 11.57 6.12 -12.80
CA ARG A 19 12.35 5.29 -13.73
C ARG A 19 13.42 4.47 -13.03
N THR A 20 14.13 5.07 -12.08
CA THR A 20 15.16 4.40 -11.29
C THR A 20 14.57 3.26 -10.48
N VAL A 21 13.46 3.50 -9.77
CA VAL A 21 12.84 2.51 -8.88
C VAL A 21 12.23 1.36 -9.69
N PHE A 22 11.55 1.65 -10.80
CA PHE A 22 11.02 0.60 -11.69
C PHE A 22 12.11 -0.23 -12.37
N GLY A 23 13.32 0.30 -12.53
CA GLY A 23 14.50 -0.41 -13.03
C GLY A 23 15.15 -1.36 -12.03
N MET A 24 14.83 -1.23 -10.75
CA MET A 24 15.40 -2.08 -9.69
C MET A 24 14.79 -3.49 -9.71
N LYS A 25 15.53 -4.46 -9.18
CA LYS A 25 15.03 -5.83 -8.98
C LYS A 25 14.22 -5.89 -7.68
N TRP A 26 12.91 -6.13 -7.79
CA TRP A 26 11.99 -6.27 -6.67
C TRP A 26 10.78 -7.14 -7.06
N ILE A 27 10.12 -7.73 -6.06
CA ILE A 27 8.80 -8.33 -6.16
C ILE A 27 7.77 -7.29 -5.67
N PHE A 28 8.06 -6.62 -4.56
CA PHE A 28 7.20 -5.59 -3.97
C PHE A 28 7.84 -4.21 -4.12
N LEU A 29 7.07 -3.28 -4.65
CA LEU A 29 7.40 -1.85 -4.66
C LEU A 29 6.33 -1.11 -3.88
N VAL A 30 6.74 -0.35 -2.87
CA VAL A 30 5.85 0.52 -2.10
C VAL A 30 6.25 1.96 -2.35
N GLU A 31 5.34 2.76 -2.87
CA GLU A 31 5.51 4.19 -3.09
C GLU A 31 4.60 4.96 -2.13
N CYS A 32 5.19 5.67 -1.18
CA CYS A 32 4.50 6.50 -0.20
C CYS A 32 4.90 7.95 -0.38
N GLY A 33 3.94 8.84 -0.51
CA GLY A 33 4.20 10.27 -0.70
C GLY A 33 2.92 11.09 -0.79
N GLY A 34 3.04 12.41 -0.95
CA GLY A 34 1.93 13.34 -1.02
C GLY A 34 0.94 13.03 -2.14
N ARG A 35 -0.28 13.54 -2.01
CA ARG A 35 -1.28 13.50 -3.08
C ARG A 35 -0.79 14.31 -4.28
N GLY A 36 -1.06 13.80 -5.49
CA GLY A 36 -0.77 14.52 -6.73
C GLY A 36 0.69 14.51 -7.16
N CYS A 37 1.62 13.88 -6.43
CA CYS A 37 3.02 13.77 -6.86
C CYS A 37 3.25 12.83 -8.07
N GLY A 38 2.19 12.21 -8.61
CA GLY A 38 2.24 11.43 -9.85
C GLY A 38 2.46 9.92 -9.68
N LYS A 39 2.29 9.35 -8.49
CA LYS A 39 2.42 7.88 -8.25
C LYS A 39 1.53 7.06 -9.18
N THR A 40 0.23 7.29 -9.13
CA THR A 40 -0.77 6.60 -9.95
C THR A 40 -0.48 6.78 -11.45
N ARG A 41 -0.23 8.01 -11.87
CA ARG A 41 0.11 8.34 -13.25
C ARG A 41 1.33 7.59 -13.76
N SER A 42 2.42 7.60 -13.02
CA SER A 42 3.66 6.95 -13.46
C SER A 42 3.52 5.42 -13.47
N THR A 43 2.73 4.87 -12.55
CA THR A 43 2.37 3.45 -12.55
C THR A 43 1.55 3.08 -13.78
N GLN A 44 0.52 3.87 -14.13
CA GLN A 44 -0.25 3.66 -15.35
C GLN A 44 0.63 3.71 -16.61
N ASN A 45 1.56 4.67 -16.69
CA ASN A 45 2.51 4.76 -17.79
C ASN A 45 3.39 3.49 -17.90
N TYR A 46 3.86 2.96 -16.75
CA TYR A 46 4.62 1.71 -16.72
C TYR A 46 3.80 0.52 -17.22
N LEU A 47 2.54 0.40 -16.79
CA LEU A 47 1.64 -0.68 -17.19
C LEU A 47 1.28 -0.62 -18.67
N LEU A 48 0.92 0.55 -19.20
CA LEU A 48 0.61 0.75 -20.61
C LEU A 48 1.82 0.43 -21.50
N ARG A 49 3.03 0.84 -21.08
CA ARG A 49 4.25 0.47 -21.79
C ARG A 49 4.43 -1.05 -21.88
N LYS A 50 4.15 -1.78 -20.80
CA LYS A 50 4.21 -3.25 -20.82
C LYS A 50 3.11 -3.86 -21.67
N PHE A 51 1.92 -3.31 -21.60
CA PHE A 51 0.79 -3.76 -22.39
C PHE A 51 1.04 -3.58 -23.89
N PHE A 52 1.35 -2.38 -24.35
CA PHE A 52 1.57 -2.12 -25.76
C PHE A 52 2.81 -2.84 -26.32
N LYS A 53 3.89 -2.95 -25.54
CA LYS A 53 5.11 -3.64 -25.99
C LYS A 53 5.04 -5.15 -25.94
N LYS A 54 4.40 -5.71 -24.93
CA LYS A 54 4.52 -7.14 -24.59
C LYS A 54 3.17 -7.83 -24.35
N GLY A 55 2.06 -7.14 -24.49
CA GLY A 55 0.73 -7.67 -24.22
C GLY A 55 0.49 -8.03 -22.75
N LYS A 56 1.24 -7.43 -21.82
CA LYS A 56 1.15 -7.78 -20.42
C LYS A 56 -0.05 -7.12 -19.74
N LYS A 57 -0.83 -7.94 -19.01
CA LYS A 57 -2.02 -7.53 -18.28
C LYS A 57 -1.70 -7.24 -16.82
N CYS A 58 -2.54 -6.44 -16.18
CA CYS A 58 -2.43 -6.13 -14.76
C CYS A 58 -3.74 -6.31 -14.00
N VAL A 59 -3.64 -6.38 -12.68
CA VAL A 59 -4.76 -6.24 -11.75
C VAL A 59 -4.57 -4.94 -10.99
N TRP A 60 -5.66 -4.18 -10.85
CA TRP A 60 -5.70 -2.96 -10.05
C TRP A 60 -6.64 -3.15 -8.88
N LEU A 61 -6.10 -3.05 -7.69
CA LEU A 61 -6.83 -3.22 -6.45
C LEU A 61 -7.12 -1.87 -5.81
N ARG A 62 -8.34 -1.72 -5.30
CA ARG A 62 -8.76 -0.62 -4.42
C ARG A 62 -9.31 -1.20 -3.13
N LEU A 63 -9.32 -0.43 -2.06
CA LEU A 63 -9.82 -0.92 -0.77
C LEU A 63 -11.30 -1.30 -0.83
N LYS A 64 -12.13 -0.46 -1.45
CA LYS A 64 -13.59 -0.59 -1.43
C LYS A 64 -14.18 -0.68 -2.85
N GLU A 65 -15.25 -1.44 -2.99
CA GLU A 65 -15.94 -1.63 -4.28
C GLU A 65 -16.46 -0.33 -4.92
N PRO A 66 -17.03 0.66 -4.21
CA PRO A 66 -17.43 1.91 -4.82
C PRO A 66 -16.29 2.66 -5.53
N ALA A 67 -15.07 2.56 -4.99
CA ALA A 67 -13.88 3.13 -5.64
C ALA A 67 -13.53 2.39 -6.94
N CYS A 68 -13.71 1.07 -6.98
CA CYS A 68 -13.53 0.28 -8.20
C CYS A 68 -14.55 0.65 -9.28
N ARG A 69 -15.82 0.81 -8.92
CA ARG A 69 -16.89 1.18 -9.87
C ARG A 69 -16.62 2.54 -10.52
N LYS A 70 -16.07 3.52 -9.78
CA LYS A 70 -15.69 4.82 -10.35
C LYS A 70 -14.63 4.68 -11.44
N LEU A 71 -13.64 3.79 -11.25
CA LEU A 71 -12.60 3.57 -12.25
C LEU A 71 -13.13 2.89 -13.53
N LEU A 72 -14.23 2.16 -13.43
CA LEU A 72 -14.90 1.52 -14.57
C LEU A 72 -15.87 2.45 -15.29
N GLY A 73 -16.10 3.64 -14.76
CA GLY A 73 -16.96 4.66 -15.38
C GLY A 73 -16.50 5.05 -16.78
N ASN A 74 -17.42 5.60 -17.58
CA ASN A 74 -17.14 6.07 -18.94
C ASN A 74 -16.38 5.03 -19.79
N ASP A 75 -16.91 3.78 -19.83
CA ASP A 75 -16.27 2.65 -20.52
C ASP A 75 -14.82 2.36 -20.09
N GLY A 76 -14.49 2.64 -18.82
CA GLY A 76 -13.16 2.46 -18.27
C GLY A 76 -12.19 3.61 -18.54
N ARG A 77 -12.64 4.71 -19.15
CA ARG A 77 -11.79 5.89 -19.38
C ARG A 77 -11.46 6.63 -18.10
N ASP A 78 -12.35 6.59 -17.10
CA ASP A 78 -12.13 7.23 -15.80
C ASP A 78 -10.97 6.60 -15.00
N PHE A 79 -10.48 5.45 -15.43
CA PHE A 79 -9.28 4.83 -14.88
C PHE A 79 -8.02 5.64 -15.19
N PHE A 80 -7.93 6.27 -16.35
CA PHE A 80 -6.70 6.87 -16.83
C PHE A 80 -6.56 8.33 -16.40
N ASP A 81 -5.36 8.68 -15.92
CA ASP A 81 -5.00 10.07 -15.72
C ASP A 81 -5.07 10.84 -17.06
N PRO A 82 -5.64 12.07 -17.09
CA PRO A 82 -5.79 12.83 -18.33
C PRO A 82 -4.50 12.99 -19.14
N SER A 83 -3.38 13.21 -18.45
CA SER A 83 -2.08 13.33 -19.13
C SER A 83 -1.57 12.01 -19.72
N ILE A 84 -2.03 10.87 -19.20
CA ILE A 84 -1.77 9.54 -19.76
C ILE A 84 -2.62 9.31 -21.00
N VAL A 85 -3.89 9.77 -20.99
CA VAL A 85 -4.78 9.71 -22.15
C VAL A 85 -4.15 10.46 -23.32
N GLU A 86 -3.68 11.67 -23.10
CA GLU A 86 -3.00 12.48 -24.11
C GLU A 86 -1.70 11.80 -24.61
N TYR A 87 -0.88 11.37 -23.69
CA TYR A 87 0.41 10.77 -24.03
C TYR A 87 0.32 9.53 -24.90
N TRP A 88 -0.47 8.60 -24.48
CA TRP A 88 -0.65 7.35 -25.19
C TRP A 88 -1.68 7.46 -26.32
N ARG A 89 -2.24 8.66 -26.55
CA ARG A 89 -3.31 8.90 -27.51
C ARG A 89 -4.45 7.91 -27.34
N LEU A 90 -4.84 7.69 -26.07
CA LEU A 90 -5.85 6.68 -25.77
C LEU A 90 -7.23 7.02 -26.35
N ALA A 91 -7.44 8.27 -26.77
CA ALA A 91 -8.63 8.65 -27.52
C ALA A 91 -8.73 7.96 -28.90
N ASP A 92 -7.60 7.60 -29.49
CA ASP A 92 -7.51 6.92 -30.80
C ASP A 92 -7.71 5.39 -30.66
N HIS A 93 -7.75 4.88 -29.44
CA HIS A 93 -7.94 3.47 -29.13
C HIS A 93 -9.37 3.17 -28.69
N LYS A 94 -9.89 1.99 -29.10
CA LYS A 94 -11.17 1.51 -28.58
C LYS A 94 -10.98 1.04 -27.15
N ILE A 95 -11.51 1.81 -26.19
CA ILE A 95 -11.55 1.42 -24.78
C ILE A 95 -12.97 0.98 -24.44
N GLU A 96 -13.10 -0.18 -23.80
CA GLU A 96 -14.38 -0.75 -23.40
C GLU A 96 -14.22 -1.53 -22.09
N THR A 97 -15.31 -1.64 -21.32
CA THR A 97 -15.36 -2.46 -20.12
C THR A 97 -16.16 -3.75 -20.38
N LYS A 98 -15.67 -4.88 -19.83
CA LYS A 98 -16.41 -6.15 -19.79
C LYS A 98 -16.31 -6.71 -18.37
N GLY A 99 -17.42 -6.66 -17.63
CA GLY A 99 -17.40 -6.94 -16.19
C GLY A 99 -16.48 -5.98 -15.45
N ASN A 100 -15.55 -6.50 -14.69
CA ASN A 100 -14.58 -5.72 -13.92
C ASN A 100 -13.24 -5.50 -14.67
N SER A 101 -13.21 -5.68 -15.98
CA SER A 101 -11.99 -5.55 -16.77
C SER A 101 -12.11 -4.45 -17.83
N ILE A 102 -10.99 -3.71 -18.01
CA ILE A 102 -10.82 -2.72 -19.05
C ILE A 102 -10.07 -3.35 -20.21
N PHE A 103 -10.60 -3.16 -21.41
CA PHE A 103 -10.04 -3.62 -22.67
C PHE A 103 -9.59 -2.43 -23.51
N ILE A 104 -8.46 -2.61 -24.19
CA ILE A 104 -7.93 -1.66 -25.18
C ILE A 104 -7.78 -2.43 -26.51
N ASP A 105 -8.45 -1.98 -27.55
CA ASP A 105 -8.49 -2.62 -28.86
C ASP A 105 -8.83 -4.12 -28.80
N GLY A 106 -9.86 -4.44 -28.01
CA GLY A 106 -10.34 -5.81 -27.83
C GLY A 106 -9.45 -6.72 -26.97
N ARG A 107 -8.31 -6.23 -26.45
CA ARG A 107 -7.41 -6.99 -25.57
C ARG A 107 -7.56 -6.53 -24.14
N GLU A 108 -7.68 -7.47 -23.20
CA GLU A 108 -7.73 -7.15 -21.78
C GLU A 108 -6.44 -6.49 -21.32
N PHE A 109 -6.56 -5.28 -20.78
CA PHE A 109 -5.46 -4.51 -20.22
C PHE A 109 -5.38 -4.67 -18.71
N CYS A 110 -6.49 -4.40 -18.02
CA CYS A 110 -6.51 -4.32 -16.57
C CYS A 110 -7.80 -4.91 -16.01
N ARG A 111 -7.69 -5.71 -14.95
CA ARG A 111 -8.82 -6.14 -14.12
C ARG A 111 -8.86 -5.33 -12.84
N ILE A 112 -10.03 -4.80 -12.48
CA ILE A 112 -10.23 -3.97 -11.30
C ILE A 112 -10.95 -4.78 -10.24
N CYS A 113 -10.42 -4.84 -9.01
CA CYS A 113 -10.96 -5.61 -7.91
C CYS A 113 -10.93 -4.82 -6.61
N ALA A 114 -11.90 -5.07 -5.73
CA ALA A 114 -11.92 -4.51 -4.38
C ALA A 114 -11.32 -5.51 -3.37
N ILE A 115 -10.45 -5.00 -2.48
CA ILE A 115 -9.87 -5.82 -1.42
C ILE A 115 -10.96 -6.22 -0.40
N SER A 116 -11.92 -5.34 -0.13
CA SER A 116 -13.02 -5.61 0.81
C SER A 116 -13.90 -6.81 0.43
N THR A 117 -13.91 -7.19 -0.84
CA THR A 117 -14.71 -8.30 -1.37
C THR A 117 -13.86 -9.50 -1.80
N PHE A 118 -12.63 -9.62 -1.28
CA PHE A 118 -11.68 -10.67 -1.66
C PHE A 118 -12.24 -12.10 -1.57
N TYR A 119 -13.15 -12.34 -0.63
CA TYR A 119 -13.79 -13.64 -0.44
C TYR A 119 -14.68 -14.06 -1.64
N GLN A 120 -15.19 -13.10 -2.40
CA GLN A 120 -15.97 -13.36 -3.62
C GLN A 120 -15.09 -13.87 -4.77
N ASP A 121 -13.82 -13.53 -4.75
CA ASP A 121 -12.84 -13.95 -5.75
C ASP A 121 -12.20 -15.32 -5.43
N LYS A 122 -12.47 -15.88 -4.26
CA LYS A 122 -11.94 -17.19 -3.86
C LYS A 122 -12.44 -18.27 -4.80
N GLY A 123 -11.51 -19.07 -5.32
CA GLY A 123 -11.84 -20.16 -6.23
C GLY A 123 -12.06 -19.74 -7.70
N VAL A 124 -12.03 -18.45 -8.01
CA VAL A 124 -12.15 -17.98 -9.39
C VAL A 124 -10.84 -18.23 -10.14
N ALA A 125 -10.81 -19.24 -10.98
CA ALA A 125 -9.62 -19.63 -11.74
C ALA A 125 -9.08 -18.52 -12.64
N GLY A 126 -9.95 -17.62 -13.14
CA GLY A 126 -9.58 -16.46 -13.95
C GLY A 126 -8.70 -15.44 -13.25
N MET A 127 -8.64 -15.42 -11.90
CA MET A 127 -7.77 -14.51 -11.15
C MET A 127 -6.30 -14.90 -11.23
N SER A 128 -5.97 -16.18 -11.29
CA SER A 128 -4.58 -16.66 -11.43
C SER A 128 -4.09 -16.72 -12.88
N GLY A 129 -4.99 -16.63 -13.84
CA GLY A 129 -4.75 -16.69 -15.28
C GLY A 129 -5.90 -17.43 -15.97
N HIS A 130 -6.15 -17.13 -17.22
CA HIS A 130 -7.17 -17.81 -18.01
C HIS A 130 -6.59 -18.39 -19.27
N VAL A 131 -7.27 -19.44 -19.75
CA VAL A 131 -6.92 -20.08 -21.01
C VAL A 131 -7.62 -19.33 -22.14
N THR A 132 -6.85 -18.69 -23.00
CA THR A 132 -7.38 -18.10 -24.23
C THR A 132 -7.34 -19.13 -25.35
N LYS A 133 -8.50 -19.38 -25.97
CA LYS A 133 -8.53 -20.06 -27.28
C LYS A 133 -8.02 -19.02 -28.30
N ARG A 134 -6.95 -19.33 -28.99
CA ARG A 134 -6.57 -18.54 -30.17
C ARG A 134 -7.67 -18.71 -31.23
N ASP A 135 -8.05 -17.59 -31.82
CA ASP A 135 -9.06 -17.52 -32.86
C ASP A 135 -8.72 -18.48 -34.01
N PRO A 136 -9.61 -19.40 -34.39
CA PRO A 136 -9.35 -20.38 -35.45
C PRO A 136 -9.26 -19.77 -36.85
N GLU A 137 -9.60 -18.48 -37.02
CA GLU A 137 -9.59 -17.83 -38.35
C GLU A 137 -8.19 -17.53 -38.91
N ASN A 138 -7.15 -17.64 -38.13
CA ASN A 138 -5.78 -17.50 -38.66
C ASN A 138 -5.26 -18.83 -39.23
N ARG A 139 -5.84 -19.23 -40.37
CA ARG A 139 -5.56 -20.52 -41.08
C ARG A 139 -4.12 -20.66 -41.61
N ALA A 140 -3.28 -19.66 -41.51
CA ALA A 140 -1.90 -19.70 -42.00
C ALA A 140 -0.90 -20.41 -41.07
N ALA A 141 -1.26 -20.76 -39.85
CA ALA A 141 -0.39 -21.49 -38.96
C ALA A 141 -1.05 -22.78 -38.46
N LYS A 142 -0.85 -23.87 -39.21
CA LYS A 142 -1.01 -25.26 -38.74
C LYS A 142 -0.07 -25.56 -37.56
N ARG A 143 0.04 -24.71 -36.58
CA ARG A 143 0.78 -24.98 -35.33
C ARG A 143 -0.24 -25.27 -34.24
N GLU A 144 0.00 -26.37 -33.52
CA GLU A 144 -0.74 -26.82 -32.36
C GLU A 144 -1.35 -25.66 -31.56
N ILE A 145 -2.64 -25.71 -31.34
CA ILE A 145 -3.36 -24.78 -30.43
C ILE A 145 -2.83 -25.07 -29.03
N LYS A 146 -1.70 -24.47 -28.69
CA LYS A 146 -1.24 -24.46 -27.29
C LYS A 146 -2.14 -23.50 -26.54
N ASN A 147 -2.90 -24.05 -25.60
CA ASN A 147 -3.61 -23.27 -24.62
C ASN A 147 -2.60 -22.37 -23.88
N VAL A 148 -2.63 -21.07 -24.16
CA VAL A 148 -1.73 -20.12 -23.50
C VAL A 148 -2.46 -19.59 -22.26
N VAL A 149 -1.93 -19.93 -21.09
CA VAL A 149 -2.40 -19.34 -19.85
C VAL A 149 -1.85 -17.92 -19.76
N GLU A 150 -2.70 -16.94 -19.97
CA GLU A 150 -2.36 -15.54 -19.83
C GLU A 150 -2.53 -15.11 -18.37
N LYS A 151 -1.42 -14.76 -17.75
CA LYS A 151 -1.37 -14.33 -16.34
C LYS A 151 -1.30 -12.82 -16.23
N TYR A 152 -1.86 -12.28 -15.15
CA TYR A 152 -1.62 -10.89 -14.77
C TYR A 152 -0.19 -10.75 -14.23
N GLU A 153 0.65 -10.00 -14.92
CA GLU A 153 2.08 -9.87 -14.55
C GLU A 153 2.28 -8.92 -13.36
N THR A 154 1.48 -7.86 -13.30
CA THR A 154 1.63 -6.81 -12.29
C THR A 154 0.31 -6.65 -11.53
N ILE A 155 0.40 -6.60 -10.21
CA ILE A 155 -0.70 -6.29 -9.30
C ILE A 155 -0.41 -4.92 -8.71
N VAL A 156 -1.35 -4.00 -8.81
CA VAL A 156 -1.27 -2.67 -8.19
C VAL A 156 -2.33 -2.57 -7.10
N CYS A 157 -1.95 -2.13 -5.93
CA CYS A 157 -2.87 -1.75 -4.87
C CYS A 157 -2.76 -0.24 -4.68
N ASP A 158 -3.74 0.48 -5.21
CA ASP A 158 -3.78 1.94 -5.17
C ASP A 158 -4.61 2.41 -3.98
N GLU A 159 -4.08 3.39 -3.25
CA GLU A 159 -4.64 3.85 -1.98
C GLU A 159 -4.85 2.68 -1.00
N PHE A 160 -3.77 1.92 -0.73
CA PHE A 160 -3.84 0.75 0.15
C PHE A 160 -4.07 1.09 1.64
N ASN A 161 -4.10 2.34 2.00
CA ASN A 161 -4.35 2.88 3.33
C ASN A 161 -5.69 3.64 3.35
N MET A 162 -6.41 3.52 4.44
CA MET A 162 -7.62 4.31 4.70
C MET A 162 -7.27 5.73 5.08
N GLU A 163 -8.12 6.68 4.69
CA GLU A 163 -8.03 8.05 5.19
C GLU A 163 -8.53 8.12 6.64
N ARG A 164 -8.07 9.14 7.39
CA ARG A 164 -8.45 9.33 8.82
C ARG A 164 -9.96 9.39 9.05
N SER A 165 -10.70 9.93 8.09
CA SER A 165 -12.16 10.06 8.13
C SER A 165 -12.90 8.76 7.79
N GLU A 166 -12.22 7.75 7.27
CA GLU A 166 -12.85 6.51 6.85
C GLU A 166 -12.99 5.52 8.00
N LYS A 167 -14.20 5.01 8.19
CA LYS A 167 -14.44 3.94 9.17
C LYS A 167 -13.80 2.62 8.70
N ARG A 168 -12.98 2.03 9.57
CA ARG A 168 -12.38 0.72 9.33
C ARG A 168 -13.46 -0.36 9.46
N THR A 169 -13.73 -1.08 8.39
CA THR A 169 -14.76 -2.12 8.33
C THR A 169 -14.20 -3.53 8.18
N PHE A 170 -12.90 -3.68 7.89
CA PHE A 170 -12.22 -4.96 7.72
C PHE A 170 -10.71 -4.84 7.97
N ASP A 171 -10.05 -5.97 8.19
CA ASP A 171 -8.59 -6.03 8.31
C ASP A 171 -7.96 -5.98 6.90
N ILE A 172 -7.36 -4.83 6.58
CA ILE A 172 -6.77 -4.56 5.26
C ILE A 172 -5.61 -5.52 4.98
N THR A 173 -4.75 -5.76 5.98
CA THR A 173 -3.58 -6.63 5.82
C THR A 173 -4.00 -8.05 5.52
N TYR A 174 -4.93 -8.58 6.30
CA TYR A 174 -5.48 -9.91 6.10
C TYR A 174 -6.14 -10.05 4.73
N ALA A 175 -7.01 -9.11 4.38
CA ALA A 175 -7.73 -9.13 3.10
C ALA A 175 -6.77 -9.02 1.91
N PHE A 176 -5.79 -8.13 1.96
CA PHE A 176 -4.79 -7.95 0.92
C PHE A 176 -3.93 -9.19 0.70
N VAL A 177 -3.43 -9.82 1.78
CA VAL A 177 -2.63 -11.05 1.67
C VAL A 177 -3.45 -12.18 1.04
N ASN A 178 -4.70 -12.35 1.44
CA ASN A 178 -5.59 -13.37 0.85
C ASN A 178 -5.92 -13.08 -0.62
N GLN A 179 -6.07 -11.80 -0.99
CA GLN A 179 -6.27 -11.41 -2.39
C GLN A 179 -5.02 -11.73 -3.23
N LEU A 180 -3.83 -11.45 -2.71
CA LEU A 180 -2.58 -11.84 -3.37
C LEU A 180 -2.46 -13.36 -3.53
N GLU A 181 -2.82 -14.14 -2.50
CA GLU A 181 -2.84 -15.60 -2.59
C GLU A 181 -3.78 -16.08 -3.71
N THR A 182 -4.96 -15.47 -3.82
CA THR A 182 -5.94 -15.80 -4.88
C THR A 182 -5.39 -15.50 -6.28
N ILE A 183 -4.70 -14.35 -6.45
CA ILE A 183 -4.18 -13.90 -7.75
C ILE A 183 -2.87 -14.64 -8.10
N CYS A 184 -1.93 -14.71 -7.18
CA CYS A 184 -0.59 -15.21 -7.43
C CYS A 184 -0.46 -16.71 -7.27
N ARG A 185 -1.13 -17.30 -6.27
CA ARG A 185 -0.94 -18.70 -5.85
C ARG A 185 0.55 -19.00 -5.65
N LEU A 186 1.09 -19.99 -6.32
CA LEU A 186 2.49 -20.38 -6.24
C LEU A 186 3.41 -19.61 -7.22
N ASP A 187 2.89 -18.62 -7.94
CA ASP A 187 3.67 -17.89 -8.93
C ASP A 187 4.47 -16.76 -8.28
N THR A 188 5.77 -16.86 -8.27
CA THR A 188 6.71 -15.87 -7.71
C THR A 188 7.22 -14.85 -8.73
N ASN A 189 6.85 -14.98 -10.02
CA ASN A 189 7.34 -14.11 -11.10
C ASN A 189 6.46 -12.87 -11.32
N ARG A 190 5.63 -12.50 -10.36
CA ARG A 190 4.76 -11.32 -10.43
C ARG A 190 5.35 -10.16 -9.69
N ARG A 191 4.93 -8.97 -10.08
CA ARG A 191 5.28 -7.73 -9.42
C ARG A 191 4.08 -7.14 -8.71
N VAL A 192 4.27 -6.65 -7.51
CA VAL A 192 3.25 -6.02 -6.68
C VAL A 192 3.67 -4.60 -6.39
N ILE A 193 2.82 -3.63 -6.74
CA ILE A 193 3.04 -2.20 -6.50
C ILE A 193 1.98 -1.72 -5.52
N LEU A 194 2.41 -1.04 -4.47
CA LEU A 194 1.53 -0.46 -3.46
C LEU A 194 1.71 1.06 -3.48
N LEU A 195 0.63 1.79 -3.67
CA LEU A 195 0.62 3.25 -3.72
C LEU A 195 -0.13 3.79 -2.51
N GLY A 196 0.55 4.56 -1.68
CA GLY A 196 -0.01 5.19 -0.49
C GLY A 196 0.17 6.71 -0.50
N ASN A 197 -0.79 7.43 0.08
CA ASN A 197 -0.73 8.89 0.11
C ASN A 197 0.16 9.42 1.24
N THR A 198 0.08 8.81 2.43
CA THR A 198 0.89 9.23 3.59
C THR A 198 1.50 8.02 4.28
N LEU A 199 2.66 8.20 4.91
CA LEU A 199 3.34 7.12 5.63
C LEU A 199 2.58 6.70 6.90
N SER A 200 1.94 7.64 7.59
CA SER A 200 1.22 7.34 8.82
C SER A 200 0.01 6.44 8.58
N GLU A 201 -0.72 6.67 7.50
CA GLU A 201 -1.88 5.86 7.12
C GLU A 201 -1.49 4.53 6.47
N ALA A 202 -0.34 4.50 5.81
CA ALA A 202 0.20 3.30 5.18
C ALA A 202 0.84 2.32 6.19
N SER A 203 1.04 2.75 7.42
CA SER A 203 1.94 2.09 8.36
C SER A 203 1.47 0.72 8.85
N ASP A 204 0.17 0.42 8.86
CA ASP A 204 -0.32 -0.89 9.32
C ASP A 204 0.19 -2.01 8.41
N LEU A 205 0.01 -1.89 7.11
CA LEU A 205 0.49 -2.88 6.13
C LEU A 205 2.01 -2.93 6.09
N LEU A 206 2.70 -1.76 6.16
CA LEU A 206 4.15 -1.70 6.23
C LEU A 206 4.67 -2.35 7.52
N ALA A 207 4.04 -2.09 8.66
CA ALA A 207 4.43 -2.66 9.93
C ALA A 207 4.25 -4.18 9.98
N GLU A 208 3.15 -4.71 9.44
CA GLU A 208 2.79 -6.12 9.54
C GLU A 208 3.50 -6.99 8.49
N CYS A 209 3.45 -6.56 7.22
CA CYS A 209 4.00 -7.35 6.11
C CYS A 209 5.50 -7.12 5.93
N PHE A 210 5.94 -5.87 5.97
CA PHE A 210 7.34 -5.53 5.68
C PHE A 210 8.19 -5.40 6.94
N ARG A 211 7.57 -5.17 8.11
CA ARG A 211 8.27 -4.92 9.38
C ARG A 211 9.21 -3.73 9.29
N PHE A 212 8.84 -2.75 8.50
CA PHE A 212 9.62 -1.55 8.27
C PHE A 212 8.70 -0.38 7.89
N ILE A 213 8.90 0.76 8.52
CA ILE A 213 8.28 2.04 8.18
C ILE A 213 9.40 3.05 8.04
N PRO A 214 9.53 3.74 6.89
CA PRO A 214 10.52 4.80 6.73
C PRO A 214 10.27 5.94 7.72
N ASP A 215 11.33 6.45 8.31
CA ASP A 215 11.33 7.64 9.18
C ASP A 215 11.80 8.91 8.46
N LYS A 216 12.33 8.74 7.25
CA LYS A 216 12.84 9.82 6.39
C LYS A 216 12.51 9.53 4.93
N PRO A 217 12.45 10.58 4.07
CA PRO A 217 12.40 10.39 2.63
C PRO A 217 13.61 9.60 2.12
N GLY A 218 13.36 8.73 1.13
CA GLY A 218 14.43 7.94 0.53
C GLY A 218 13.97 6.61 -0.05
N ILE A 219 14.91 5.86 -0.62
CA ILE A 219 14.68 4.54 -1.21
C ILE A 219 15.31 3.48 -0.32
N TYR A 220 14.49 2.61 0.22
CA TYR A 220 14.89 1.55 1.14
C TYR A 220 14.74 0.18 0.48
N ARG A 221 15.80 -0.64 0.55
CA ARG A 221 15.80 -2.01 0.00
C ARG A 221 15.69 -3.03 1.11
N LEU A 222 14.63 -3.81 1.10
CA LEU A 222 14.40 -4.89 2.06
C LEU A 222 14.71 -6.24 1.38
N HIS A 223 15.98 -6.64 1.38
CA HIS A 223 16.46 -7.82 0.64
C HIS A 223 15.70 -9.11 1.02
N LYS A 224 15.47 -9.37 2.31
CA LYS A 224 14.74 -10.56 2.79
C LYS A 224 13.28 -10.61 2.34
N LYS A 225 12.70 -9.48 1.98
CA LYS A 225 11.30 -9.34 1.51
C LYS A 225 11.22 -9.15 0.00
N HIS A 226 12.36 -9.10 -0.70
CA HIS A 226 12.40 -8.73 -2.11
C HIS A 226 11.64 -7.45 -2.41
N ALA A 227 11.71 -6.47 -1.50
CA ALA A 227 10.93 -5.25 -1.55
C ALA A 227 11.81 -4.00 -1.65
N VAL A 228 11.25 -3.00 -2.33
CA VAL A 228 11.74 -1.62 -2.35
C VAL A 228 10.63 -0.76 -1.78
N ILE A 229 10.94 0.04 -0.77
CA ILE A 229 10.04 1.04 -0.21
C ILE A 229 10.61 2.40 -0.55
N TRP A 230 9.83 3.22 -1.24
CA TRP A 230 10.18 4.57 -1.58
C TRP A 230 9.31 5.55 -0.81
N SER A 231 9.91 6.21 0.17
CA SER A 231 9.36 7.37 0.84
C SER A 231 9.69 8.59 0.00
N ILE A 232 8.67 9.15 -0.65
CA ILE A 232 8.81 10.20 -1.65
C ILE A 232 8.79 11.54 -0.95
N GLU A 233 9.80 12.35 -1.23
CA GLU A 233 9.81 13.77 -0.86
C GLU A 233 9.27 14.61 -2.03
N ASP A 234 8.33 15.49 -1.71
CA ASP A 234 7.83 16.44 -2.68
C ASP A 234 8.92 17.49 -3.00
N SER A 235 9.06 17.85 -4.28
CA SER A 235 9.99 18.92 -4.65
C SER A 235 9.53 20.26 -4.07
N ASP A 236 10.48 21.17 -3.80
CA ASP A 236 10.16 22.49 -3.24
C ASP A 236 9.21 23.29 -4.13
N LYS A 237 9.39 23.21 -5.45
CA LYS A 237 8.48 23.82 -6.44
C LYS A 237 7.07 23.24 -6.35
N TYR A 238 6.94 21.92 -6.12
CA TYR A 238 5.65 21.29 -5.95
C TYR A 238 4.99 21.69 -4.62
N LYS A 239 5.75 21.76 -3.54
CA LYS A 239 5.27 22.26 -2.23
C LYS A 239 4.75 23.69 -2.35
N GLU A 240 5.50 24.56 -3.03
CA GLU A 240 5.11 25.95 -3.27
C GLU A 240 3.84 26.05 -4.12
N ALA A 241 3.78 25.34 -5.25
CA ALA A 241 2.60 25.30 -6.09
C ALA A 241 1.34 24.80 -5.34
N ARG A 242 1.51 23.83 -4.45
CA ARG A 242 0.40 23.34 -3.60
C ARG A 242 -0.04 24.36 -2.57
N LYS A 243 0.88 25.06 -1.90
CA LYS A 243 0.54 26.16 -0.95
C LYS A 243 -0.27 27.26 -1.66
N ASN A 244 0.06 27.54 -2.92
CA ASN A 244 -0.63 28.54 -3.73
C ASN A 244 -1.92 28.02 -4.40
N SER A 245 -2.29 26.76 -4.20
CA SER A 245 -3.57 26.22 -4.67
C SER A 245 -4.72 26.72 -3.76
N ILE A 246 -5.97 26.67 -4.28
CA ILE A 246 -7.16 27.07 -3.52
C ILE A 246 -7.22 26.33 -2.18
N ALA A 247 -6.99 25.03 -2.18
CA ALA A 247 -7.03 24.23 -0.96
C ALA A 247 -5.83 24.51 -0.03
N GLY A 248 -4.64 24.78 -0.58
CA GLY A 248 -3.45 25.15 0.20
C GLY A 248 -3.59 26.53 0.87
N MET A 249 -4.23 27.48 0.20
CA MET A 249 -4.56 28.79 0.79
C MET A 249 -5.56 28.67 1.95
N LEU A 250 -6.50 27.71 1.85
CA LEU A 250 -7.51 27.49 2.87
C LEU A 250 -6.94 26.77 4.11
N ALA A 251 -6.09 25.78 3.93
CA ALA A 251 -5.59 24.91 5.00
C ALA A 251 -4.10 24.54 4.78
N PRO A 252 -3.18 25.50 4.90
CA PRO A 252 -1.75 25.28 4.59
C PRO A 252 -1.06 24.29 5.52
N GLU A 253 -1.55 24.14 6.76
CA GLU A 253 -0.98 23.28 7.80
C GLU A 253 -1.48 21.82 7.74
N GLU A 254 -2.44 21.50 6.88
CA GLU A 254 -2.96 20.15 6.79
C GLU A 254 -1.91 19.15 6.28
N SER A 255 -1.83 17.99 6.92
CA SER A 255 -0.87 16.92 6.59
C SER A 255 -0.96 16.45 5.14
N THR A 256 -2.13 16.59 4.53
CA THR A 256 -2.35 16.32 3.10
C THR A 256 -1.50 17.23 2.20
N PHE A 257 -1.17 18.44 2.66
CA PHE A 257 -0.36 19.42 1.93
C PHE A 257 1.11 19.42 2.35
N THR A 258 1.38 19.21 3.64
CA THR A 258 2.75 19.22 4.15
C THR A 258 3.48 17.93 3.83
N ASN A 259 2.73 16.84 3.54
CA ASN A 259 3.26 15.48 3.39
C ASN A 259 4.08 15.03 4.62
N GLU A 260 3.86 15.68 5.75
CA GLU A 260 4.52 15.34 6.99
C GLU A 260 3.78 14.22 7.70
N ILE A 261 4.54 13.30 8.27
CA ILE A 261 4.02 12.34 9.24
C ILE A 261 3.76 13.13 10.51
N SER A 262 2.59 13.80 10.56
CA SER A 262 2.24 14.65 11.69
C SER A 262 2.21 13.83 12.98
N SER A 263 2.38 14.49 14.09
CA SER A 263 2.11 14.04 15.47
C SER A 263 2.68 12.67 15.91
N ASP A 264 2.75 11.66 15.05
CA ASP A 264 3.27 10.34 15.43
C ASP A 264 4.80 10.32 15.57
N LEU A 265 5.53 11.13 14.78
CA LEU A 265 6.98 11.29 14.91
C LEU A 265 7.39 12.01 16.19
N GLU A 266 6.52 12.83 16.76
CA GLU A 266 6.75 13.49 18.05
C GLU A 266 6.83 12.48 19.20
N LEU A 267 6.18 11.31 19.03
CA LEU A 267 6.22 10.22 19.99
C LEU A 267 7.43 9.28 19.79
N VAL A 268 8.25 9.51 18.77
CA VAL A 268 9.45 8.71 18.53
C VAL A 268 10.66 9.40 19.13
N THR A 269 11.19 8.79 20.20
CA THR A 269 12.38 9.33 20.86
C THR A 269 13.63 9.13 20.02
N ARG A 270 14.51 10.13 20.03
CA ARG A 270 15.86 10.06 19.44
C ARG A 270 16.94 9.86 20.52
N LYS A 271 16.52 9.77 21.78
CA LYS A 271 17.43 9.58 22.91
C LYS A 271 17.94 8.14 22.93
N PRO A 272 19.16 7.88 23.43
CA PRO A 272 19.62 6.53 23.69
C PRO A 272 18.66 5.80 24.62
N LEU A 273 18.36 4.54 24.32
CA LEU A 273 17.50 3.73 25.17
C LEU A 273 18.24 3.38 26.46
N GLY A 274 17.57 3.60 27.58
CA GLY A 274 18.04 3.12 28.89
C GLY A 274 17.86 1.59 29.02
N PRO A 275 18.21 1.02 30.19
CA PRO A 275 18.00 -0.40 30.46
C PRO A 275 16.52 -0.75 30.42
N GLN A 276 16.22 -1.98 30.07
CA GLN A 276 14.84 -2.50 30.11
C GLN A 276 14.36 -2.56 31.57
N THR A 277 13.22 -1.96 31.86
CA THR A 277 12.64 -1.88 33.20
C THR A 277 11.42 -2.78 33.37
N ARG A 278 10.75 -3.13 32.28
CA ARG A 278 9.51 -3.91 32.29
C ARG A 278 9.25 -4.59 30.96
N ILE A 279 8.51 -5.69 31.00
CA ILE A 279 7.98 -6.37 29.83
C ILE A 279 6.47 -6.14 29.76
N ILE A 280 5.96 -5.79 28.58
CA ILE A 280 4.54 -5.74 28.27
C ILE A 280 4.21 -6.93 27.37
N ARG A 281 3.30 -7.78 27.81
CA ARG A 281 2.85 -8.97 27.08
C ARG A 281 1.41 -8.80 26.65
N PHE A 282 1.15 -8.93 25.36
CA PHE A 282 -0.21 -9.01 24.80
C PHE A 282 -0.59 -10.45 24.44
N ALA A 283 -1.86 -10.66 24.08
CA ALA A 283 -2.34 -11.93 23.58
C ALA A 283 -1.52 -12.41 22.35
N GLY A 284 -1.49 -13.72 22.09
CA GLY A 284 -0.72 -14.27 20.97
C GLY A 284 0.80 -14.20 21.16
N ASN A 285 1.29 -14.12 22.41
CA ASN A 285 2.72 -14.05 22.74
C ASN A 285 3.46 -12.86 22.05
N LYS A 286 2.80 -11.73 21.92
CA LYS A 286 3.40 -10.49 21.48
C LYS A 286 3.99 -9.74 22.67
N TYR A 287 5.26 -9.33 22.55
CA TYR A 287 6.01 -8.73 23.64
C TYR A 287 6.61 -7.39 23.19
N PHE A 288 6.55 -6.43 24.12
CA PHE A 288 7.28 -5.17 24.05
C PHE A 288 8.09 -4.99 25.33
N ALA A 289 9.22 -4.33 25.23
CA ALA A 289 9.99 -3.93 26.40
C ALA A 289 9.75 -2.45 26.68
N MET A 290 9.78 -2.05 27.95
CA MET A 290 9.82 -0.65 28.36
C MET A 290 11.22 -0.32 28.90
N CYS A 291 11.73 0.84 28.48
CA CYS A 291 12.94 1.46 28.99
C CYS A 291 12.53 2.84 29.59
N GLY A 292 12.19 2.84 30.89
CA GLY A 292 11.50 3.99 31.50
C GLY A 292 10.09 4.14 30.93
N ASN A 293 9.82 5.25 30.24
CA ASN A 293 8.57 5.52 29.52
C ASN A 293 8.65 5.24 28.01
N VAL A 294 9.76 4.71 27.52
CA VAL A 294 9.97 4.38 26.10
C VAL A 294 9.62 2.94 25.84
N VAL A 295 8.71 2.70 24.91
CA VAL A 295 8.31 1.35 24.43
C VAL A 295 9.19 0.96 23.26
N THR A 296 9.69 -0.28 23.26
CA THR A 296 10.58 -0.81 22.23
C THR A 296 10.20 -2.25 21.84
N CYS A 297 10.43 -2.62 20.57
CA CYS A 297 10.33 -3.99 20.05
C CYS A 297 11.62 -4.80 20.25
N GLN A 298 12.51 -4.43 21.15
CA GLN A 298 13.71 -5.22 21.42
C GLN A 298 13.32 -6.65 21.84
N LYS A 299 14.13 -7.62 21.38
CA LYS A 299 13.93 -9.02 21.79
C LYS A 299 14.04 -9.12 23.32
N VAL A 300 12.97 -9.62 23.91
CA VAL A 300 12.98 -9.96 25.35
C VAL A 300 13.62 -11.35 25.50
N SER A 301 14.61 -11.46 26.37
CA SER A 301 15.19 -12.77 26.71
C SER A 301 14.11 -13.64 27.35
N LYS A 302 14.03 -14.93 26.98
CA LYS A 302 13.14 -15.91 27.62
C LYS A 302 13.44 -16.09 29.11
N THR A 303 14.64 -15.75 29.55
CA THR A 303 15.13 -15.84 30.94
C THR A 303 15.04 -14.51 31.69
N SER A 304 14.34 -13.51 31.13
CA SER A 304 14.24 -12.19 31.76
C SER A 304 13.49 -12.28 33.10
N THR A 305 14.10 -11.76 34.15
CA THR A 305 13.54 -11.61 35.50
C THR A 305 12.74 -10.33 35.68
N LEU A 306 12.62 -9.52 34.61
CA LEU A 306 11.92 -8.23 34.66
C LEU A 306 10.43 -8.38 34.95
N PRO A 307 9.83 -7.42 35.68
CA PRO A 307 8.40 -7.40 35.91
C PRO A 307 7.63 -7.43 34.60
N THR A 308 6.68 -8.38 34.47
CA THR A 308 5.86 -8.52 33.27
C THR A 308 4.44 -8.02 33.54
N THR A 309 3.97 -7.08 32.75
CA THR A 309 2.55 -6.67 32.72
C THR A 309 1.85 -7.37 31.57
N THR A 310 0.88 -8.23 31.89
CA THR A 310 0.08 -8.93 30.90
C THR A 310 -1.17 -8.11 30.57
N MET A 311 -1.33 -7.76 29.29
CA MET A 311 -2.47 -7.06 28.74
C MET A 311 -3.47 -8.09 28.21
N ARG A 312 -4.71 -8.05 28.66
CA ARG A 312 -5.77 -8.97 28.24
C ARG A 312 -6.89 -8.21 27.52
N PRO A 313 -7.58 -8.83 26.55
CA PRO A 313 -8.78 -8.24 25.95
C PRO A 313 -9.81 -7.93 27.04
N TYR A 314 -10.56 -6.85 26.86
CA TYR A 314 -11.69 -6.54 27.71
C TYR A 314 -12.75 -7.62 27.56
N ILE A 315 -13.10 -8.29 28.64
CA ILE A 315 -14.22 -9.23 28.73
C ILE A 315 -15.28 -8.56 29.59
N SER A 316 -16.45 -8.29 29.03
CA SER A 316 -17.59 -7.72 29.75
C SER A 316 -17.90 -8.55 31.01
N GLY A 317 -17.94 -7.87 32.16
CA GLY A 317 -18.17 -8.55 33.46
C GLY A 317 -16.91 -8.89 34.28
N TYR A 318 -15.71 -8.70 33.71
CA TYR A 318 -14.47 -8.82 34.48
C TYR A 318 -13.70 -7.50 34.48
N PRO A 319 -13.86 -6.64 35.50
CA PRO A 319 -13.26 -5.31 35.54
C PRO A 319 -11.76 -5.28 35.89
N TYR A 320 -11.07 -6.40 35.92
CA TYR A 320 -9.70 -6.46 36.42
C TYR A 320 -8.65 -6.47 35.33
N TYR A 321 -8.39 -5.30 34.77
CA TYR A 321 -7.00 -5.01 34.45
C TYR A 321 -6.23 -4.80 35.75
N LYS A 322 -5.08 -5.48 35.91
CA LYS A 322 -4.18 -5.08 37.00
C LYS A 322 -3.91 -3.59 36.82
N GLU A 323 -3.91 -2.86 37.91
CA GLU A 323 -3.79 -1.39 37.99
C GLU A 323 -2.76 -0.80 36.98
N ARG A 324 -1.64 -1.51 36.81
CA ARG A 324 -0.56 -1.12 35.91
C ARG A 324 -0.90 -1.25 34.41
N ALA A 325 -1.75 -2.18 34.02
CA ALA A 325 -2.20 -2.31 32.64
C ALA A 325 -3.10 -1.14 32.25
N ASN A 326 -3.98 -0.71 33.14
CA ASN A 326 -4.82 0.47 32.95
C ASN A 326 -3.99 1.75 32.84
N GLU A 327 -2.95 1.86 33.64
CA GLU A 327 -2.00 3.00 33.57
C GLU A 327 -1.31 3.06 32.21
N ILE A 328 -0.81 1.94 31.69
CA ILE A 328 -0.16 1.87 30.37
C ILE A 328 -1.15 2.25 29.25
N ILE A 329 -2.39 1.75 29.33
CA ILE A 329 -3.43 2.10 28.36
C ILE A 329 -3.73 3.60 28.42
N LEU A 330 -3.87 4.16 29.60
CA LEU A 330 -4.15 5.58 29.80
C LEU A 330 -3.00 6.44 29.31
N GLN A 331 -1.75 6.08 29.60
CA GLN A 331 -0.56 6.77 29.11
C GLN A 331 -0.48 6.75 27.58
N ALA A 332 -0.79 5.60 26.95
CA ALA A 332 -0.85 5.47 25.50
C ALA A 332 -1.92 6.41 24.89
N GLN A 333 -3.11 6.48 25.50
CA GLN A 333 -4.20 7.34 25.07
C GLN A 333 -3.90 8.83 25.23
N GLN A 334 -3.23 9.19 26.31
CA GLN A 334 -2.80 10.55 26.60
C GLN A 334 -1.52 10.95 25.85
N ARG A 335 -1.02 10.09 24.95
CA ARG A 335 0.22 10.32 24.20
C ARG A 335 1.45 10.60 25.10
N LYS A 336 1.48 10.00 26.28
CA LYS A 336 2.57 10.14 27.25
C LYS A 336 3.67 9.08 27.12
N LEU A 337 3.44 8.03 26.30
CA LEU A 337 4.46 7.05 25.98
C LEU A 337 5.28 7.52 24.78
N GLU A 338 6.57 7.34 24.87
CA GLU A 338 7.48 7.48 23.74
C GLU A 338 7.82 6.10 23.16
N PHE A 339 8.30 6.07 21.92
CA PHE A 339 8.63 4.84 21.21
C PHE A 339 10.01 4.94 20.57
N ASP A 340 10.75 3.82 20.50
CA ASP A 340 12.04 3.78 19.85
C ASP A 340 11.97 3.96 18.33
N LYS A 341 10.84 3.57 17.74
CA LYS A 341 10.61 3.63 16.29
C LYS A 341 9.14 3.77 15.99
N LEU A 342 8.84 4.34 14.84
CA LEU A 342 7.45 4.47 14.34
C LEU A 342 6.75 3.11 14.20
N ILE A 343 7.48 2.06 13.78
CA ILE A 343 6.94 0.70 13.72
C ILE A 343 6.51 0.17 15.09
N THR A 344 7.28 0.46 16.15
CA THR A 344 6.94 0.06 17.52
C THR A 344 5.65 0.73 17.97
N LEU A 345 5.53 2.05 17.74
CA LEU A 345 4.31 2.81 18.03
C LEU A 345 3.10 2.16 17.36
N LYS A 346 3.17 1.86 16.08
CA LYS A 346 2.03 1.31 15.32
C LYS A 346 1.64 -0.10 15.77
N LEU A 347 2.62 -0.97 15.97
CA LEU A 347 2.35 -2.33 16.47
C LEU A 347 1.79 -2.30 17.89
N PHE A 348 2.29 -1.43 18.75
CA PHE A 348 1.81 -1.28 20.12
C PHE A 348 0.39 -0.73 20.18
N MET A 349 0.12 0.37 19.44
CA MET A 349 -1.21 0.98 19.40
C MET A 349 -2.27 0.05 18.81
N LYS A 350 -1.92 -0.79 17.82
CA LYS A 350 -2.81 -1.83 17.30
C LYS A 350 -3.22 -2.82 18.42
N GLU A 351 -2.27 -3.27 19.22
CA GLU A 351 -2.58 -4.18 20.34
C GLU A 351 -3.44 -3.50 21.41
N ILE A 352 -3.21 -2.20 21.68
CA ILE A 352 -4.05 -1.42 22.60
C ILE A 352 -5.49 -1.29 22.08
N GLN A 353 -5.69 -1.08 20.77
CA GLN A 353 -7.02 -1.03 20.17
C GLN A 353 -7.78 -2.37 20.29
N LEU A 354 -7.09 -3.50 20.09
CA LEU A 354 -7.68 -4.83 20.25
C LEU A 354 -8.14 -5.13 21.68
N ILE A 355 -7.48 -4.53 22.70
CA ILE A 355 -7.88 -4.67 24.11
C ILE A 355 -9.20 -3.96 24.39
N LYS A 356 -9.45 -2.83 23.71
CA LYS A 356 -10.65 -2.01 23.94
C LYS A 356 -11.94 -2.60 23.36
N GLY A 357 -11.86 -3.71 22.64
CA GLY A 357 -13.00 -4.27 21.96
C GLY A 357 -13.54 -3.26 20.93
N ALA A 358 -12.79 -3.09 19.87
CA ALA A 358 -13.15 -2.19 18.77
C ALA A 358 -14.49 -2.54 18.16
#